data_b0e9cd694b63c4f80079e55e454f73e1
#
_entry.id   b0e9cd694b63c4f80079e55e454f73e1
#
_cell.length_a   1.000
_cell.length_b   1.000
_cell.length_c   1.000
_cell.angle_alpha   90.00
_cell.angle_beta   90.00
_cell.angle_gamma   90.00
#
_symmetry.space_group_name_H-M   'P 1'
#
loop_
_entity.id
_entity.type
_entity.pdbx_description
1 polymer ?
#
loop_
_entity_poly.entity_id
_entity_poly.type
_entity_poly.pdbx_seq_one_letter_code
_entity_poly.pdbx_strand_id
1 'polypeptide(L)' 'MNREQKYERIRALREDADLTQAAIGAAINVPQRTYAYYESGQRMIPPHVLCALADFHRVSVDYLLERTDNPESTK' A
#
# COMPACT_ATOMS: atom_id res chain seq x y z
N MET A 1 17.93 14.76 -6.36
CA MET A 1 17.43 13.86 -5.34
C MET A 1 15.90 13.76 -5.38
N ASN A 2 15.42 12.57 -5.42
CA ASN A 2 13.99 12.36 -5.50
C ASN A 2 13.32 12.54 -4.13
N ARG A 3 12.33 13.40 -4.10
CA ARG A 3 11.61 13.68 -2.85
C ARG A 3 10.38 12.84 -2.68
N GLU A 4 9.89 12.30 -3.77
CA GLU A 4 8.68 11.50 -3.71
C GLU A 4 9.05 10.11 -3.28
N GLN A 5 8.32 9.61 -2.31
CA GLN A 5 8.46 8.23 -1.91
C GLN A 5 7.39 7.43 -2.59
N LYS A 6 7.80 6.64 -3.57
CA LYS A 6 6.88 5.77 -4.27
C LYS A 6 6.81 4.44 -3.54
N TYR A 7 5.61 3.95 -3.42
CA TYR A 7 5.39 2.70 -2.70
C TYR A 7 5.30 1.56 -3.70
N GLU A 8 6.46 1.20 -4.21
CA GLU A 8 6.54 0.20 -5.29
C GLU A 8 5.99 -1.14 -4.84
N ARG A 9 6.26 -1.52 -3.60
CA ARG A 9 5.80 -2.81 -3.10
C ARG A 9 4.28 -2.85 -2.98
N ILE A 10 3.67 -1.73 -2.58
CA ILE A 10 2.22 -1.65 -2.50
C ILE A 10 1.60 -1.85 -3.87
N ARG A 11 2.18 -1.20 -4.87
CA ARG A 11 1.72 -1.37 -6.24
C ARG A 11 1.92 -2.81 -6.71
N ALA A 12 3.08 -3.39 -6.41
CA ALA A 12 3.38 -4.75 -6.82
C ALA A 12 2.40 -5.75 -6.21
N LEU A 13 2.07 -5.57 -4.94
CA LEU A 13 1.10 -6.45 -4.29
C LEU A 13 -0.26 -6.34 -4.95
N ARG A 14 -0.66 -5.11 -5.29
CA ARG A 14 -1.94 -4.91 -5.97
C ARG A 14 -1.95 -5.61 -7.32
N GLU A 15 -0.90 -5.42 -8.09
CA GLU A 15 -0.82 -6.01 -9.43
C GLU A 15 -0.74 -7.53 -9.36
N ASP A 16 -0.01 -8.05 -8.39
CA ASP A 16 0.09 -9.50 -8.20
C ASP A 16 -1.27 -10.12 -7.87
N ALA A 17 -2.14 -9.34 -7.22
CA ALA A 17 -3.48 -9.80 -6.89
C ALA A 17 -4.48 -9.54 -8.01
N ASP A 18 -4.02 -9.02 -9.15
CA ASP A 18 -4.86 -8.70 -10.31
C ASP A 18 -5.95 -7.69 -9.96
N LEU A 19 -5.62 -6.71 -9.14
CA LEU A 19 -6.59 -5.71 -8.73
C LEU A 19 -6.31 -4.38 -9.39
N THR A 20 -7.39 -3.70 -9.78
CA THR A 20 -7.28 -2.31 -10.21
C THR A 20 -7.17 -1.41 -8.99
N GLN A 21 -6.76 -0.16 -9.21
CA GLN A 21 -6.75 0.83 -8.14
C GLN A 21 -8.15 1.05 -7.58
N ALA A 22 -9.15 1.02 -8.44
CA ALA A 22 -10.53 1.18 -8.00
C ALA A 22 -10.95 0.02 -7.09
N ALA A 23 -10.58 -1.19 -7.47
CA ALA A 23 -10.98 -2.37 -6.71
C ALA A 23 -10.35 -2.37 -5.31
N ILE A 24 -9.05 -2.10 -5.24
CA ILE A 24 -8.41 -2.11 -3.92
C ILE A 24 -8.84 -0.91 -3.08
N GLY A 25 -9.08 0.23 -3.72
CA GLY A 25 -9.61 1.38 -3.01
C GLY A 25 -10.93 1.05 -2.35
N ALA A 26 -11.82 0.39 -3.10
CA ALA A 26 -13.10 -0.01 -2.53
C ALA A 26 -12.92 -0.99 -1.38
N ALA A 27 -11.97 -1.92 -1.50
CA ALA A 27 -11.75 -2.93 -0.47
C ALA A 27 -11.28 -2.33 0.85
N ILE A 28 -10.50 -1.26 0.79
CA ILE A 28 -9.98 -0.62 1.99
C ILE A 28 -10.69 0.69 2.30
N ASN A 29 -11.79 0.94 1.59
CA ASN A 29 -12.67 2.08 1.85
C ASN A 29 -11.97 3.43 1.60
N VAL A 30 -11.25 3.50 0.49
CA VAL A 30 -10.53 4.70 0.07
C VAL A 30 -10.93 5.00 -1.38
N PRO A 31 -11.25 6.25 -1.69
CA PRO A 31 -11.57 6.60 -3.08
C PRO A 31 -10.40 6.26 -4.01
N GLN A 32 -10.73 5.89 -5.23
CA GLN A 32 -9.71 5.49 -6.19
C GLN A 32 -8.65 6.57 -6.39
N ARG A 33 -9.08 7.82 -6.53
CA ARG A 33 -8.13 8.92 -6.74
C ARG A 33 -7.16 9.05 -5.57
N THR A 34 -7.69 8.95 -4.38
CA THR A 34 -6.87 9.05 -3.17
C THR A 34 -5.89 7.90 -3.09
N TYR A 35 -6.36 6.70 -3.41
CA TYR A 35 -5.46 5.54 -3.41
C TYR A 35 -4.33 5.73 -4.43
N ALA A 36 -4.66 6.28 -5.61
CA ALA A 36 -3.66 6.51 -6.65
C ALA A 36 -2.57 7.47 -6.16
N TYR A 37 -2.96 8.49 -5.41
CA TYR A 37 -1.99 9.42 -4.84
C TYR A 37 -1.07 8.71 -3.84
N TYR A 38 -1.59 7.75 -3.11
CA TYR A 38 -0.78 6.99 -2.16
C TYR A 38 0.27 6.16 -2.91
N GLU A 39 -0.14 5.44 -3.94
CA GLU A 39 0.82 4.61 -4.69
C GLU A 39 1.91 5.44 -5.33
N SER A 40 1.56 6.59 -5.86
CA SER A 40 2.54 7.43 -6.55
C SER A 40 3.45 8.21 -5.62
N GLY A 41 3.12 8.23 -4.31
CA GLY A 41 3.90 9.00 -3.35
C GLY A 41 3.52 10.45 -3.28
N GLN A 42 2.46 10.86 -3.97
CA GLN A 42 2.03 12.26 -3.93
C GLN A 42 1.42 12.63 -2.60
N ARG A 43 0.94 11.66 -1.85
CA ARG A 43 0.40 11.86 -0.51
C ARG A 43 0.92 10.78 0.40
N MET A 44 1.20 11.16 1.63
CA MET A 44 1.57 10.20 2.64
C MET A 44 0.38 9.34 3.01
N ILE A 45 0.63 8.06 3.19
CA ILE A 45 -0.42 7.13 3.56
C ILE A 45 -0.66 7.24 5.07
N PRO A 46 -1.88 7.55 5.50
CA PRO A 46 -2.17 7.59 6.93
C PRO A 46 -1.99 6.22 7.57
N PRO A 47 -1.67 6.19 8.87
CA PRO A 47 -1.47 4.90 9.54
C PRO A 47 -2.65 3.94 9.41
N HIS A 48 -3.88 4.45 9.48
CA HIS A 48 -5.04 3.55 9.40
C HIS A 48 -5.16 2.91 8.01
N VAL A 49 -4.73 3.62 6.96
CA VAL A 49 -4.74 3.07 5.62
C VAL A 49 -3.62 2.06 5.45
N LEU A 50 -2.45 2.34 6.03
CA LEU A 50 -1.36 1.37 6.02
C LEU A 50 -1.78 0.07 6.69
N CYS A 51 -2.46 0.17 7.82
CA CYS A 51 -2.93 -1.02 8.51
C CYS A 51 -3.95 -1.77 7.67
N ALA A 52 -4.86 -1.05 7.00
CA ALA A 52 -5.86 -1.68 6.16
C ALA A 52 -5.21 -2.41 4.98
N LEU A 53 -4.20 -1.81 4.38
CA LEU A 53 -3.48 -2.43 3.28
C LEU A 53 -2.72 -3.67 3.77
N ALA A 54 -2.08 -3.57 4.93
CA ALA A 54 -1.35 -4.69 5.49
C ALA A 54 -2.29 -5.86 5.77
N ASP A 55 -3.45 -5.56 6.34
CA ASP A 55 -4.44 -6.59 6.63
C ASP A 55 -4.97 -7.20 5.34
N PHE A 56 -5.25 -6.37 4.35
CA PHE A 56 -5.80 -6.84 3.10
C PHE A 56 -4.83 -7.79 2.39
N HIS A 57 -3.56 -7.43 2.35
CA HIS A 57 -2.54 -8.23 1.68
C HIS A 57 -1.94 -9.29 2.60
N ARG A 58 -2.28 -9.28 3.88
CA ARG A 58 -1.77 -10.23 4.86
C ARG A 58 -0.26 -10.14 4.99
N VAL A 59 0.23 -8.92 5.07
CA VAL A 59 1.64 -8.65 5.25
C VAL A 59 1.78 -7.62 6.38
N SER A 60 3.01 -7.40 6.82
CA SER A 60 3.27 -6.39 7.83
C SER A 60 3.33 -5.01 7.20
N VAL A 61 3.12 -3.98 8.00
CA VAL A 61 3.31 -2.60 7.55
C VAL A 61 4.77 -2.37 7.18
N ASP A 62 5.70 -2.96 7.92
CA ASP A 62 7.12 -2.84 7.59
C ASP A 62 7.40 -3.37 6.19
N TYR A 63 6.75 -4.46 5.81
CA TYR A 63 6.93 -5.01 4.47
C TYR A 63 6.37 -4.04 3.42
N LEU A 64 5.21 -3.45 3.68
CA LEU A 64 4.63 -2.46 2.76
C LEU A 64 5.57 -1.29 2.54
N LEU A 65 6.25 -0.86 3.58
CA LEU A 65 7.13 0.29 3.52
C LEU A 65 8.55 -0.09 3.11
N GLU A 66 8.76 -1.35 2.75
CA GLU A 66 10.04 -1.86 2.27
C GLU A 66 11.15 -1.75 3.32
N ARG A 67 10.77 -1.83 4.59
CA ARG A 67 11.72 -1.84 5.68
C ARG A 67 12.21 -3.25 5.99
N THR A 68 11.55 -4.24 5.45
CA THR A 68 11.94 -5.63 5.60
C THR A 68 11.51 -6.37 4.33
N ASP A 69 12.20 -7.44 4.01
CA ASP A 69 11.80 -8.33 2.92
C ASP A 69 10.95 -9.48 3.40
N ASN A 70 10.71 -9.55 4.69
CA ASN A 70 9.88 -10.60 5.28
C ASN A 70 8.45 -10.10 5.39
N PRO A 71 7.49 -10.70 4.65
CA PRO A 71 6.11 -10.21 4.68
C PRO A 71 5.38 -10.51 5.98
N GLU A 72 5.89 -11.42 6.79
CA GLU A 72 5.19 -11.81 8.01
C GLU A 72 5.21 -10.70 9.03
N SER A 73 4.07 -10.57 9.73
CA SER A 73 3.98 -9.64 10.82
C SER A 73 4.86 -10.10 11.97
N THR A 74 5.69 -9.20 12.47
CA THR A 74 6.48 -9.51 13.66
C THR A 74 5.78 -8.89 14.87
N LYS A 75 5.72 -9.64 15.89
CA LYS A 75 5.09 -9.15 17.09
C LYS A 75 5.97 -9.35 18.26
#